data_29c18f354eea1d8ae4f02b6ef6691312
#
_entry.id   29c18f354eea1d8ae4f02b6ef6691312
#
_cell.length_a   1.000
_cell.length_b   1.000
_cell.length_c   1.000
_cell.angle_alpha   90.00
_cell.angle_beta   90.00
_cell.angle_gamma   90.00
#
_symmetry.space_group_name_H-M   'P 1'
#
loop_
_entity.id
_entity.type
_entity.pdbx_description
1 polymer ?
#
loop_
_entity_poly.entity_id
_entity_poly.type
_entity_poly.pdbx_seq_one_letter_code
_entity_poly.pdbx_strand_id
1 'polypeptide(L)'
;MLTENITHSFVTISGLFSFIIFLLLSNYSNRYKFFLDKDFKKPQAFHNVSTPRVGGLASIISFLVVSITFYYIFETKILEYIIISTLLFILGFIDDIKILIKPSLRLIIMSSIILFSLIYFNIEISDAGFWFLNRWLDNSVFN
;
A
#
# COMPACT_ATOMS: atom_id res chain seq x y z
N MET A 1 12.51 8.66 -20.88
CA MET A 1 12.41 10.10 -20.51
C MET A 1 10.97 10.56 -20.23
N LEU A 2 10.00 10.46 -21.17
CA LEU A 2 8.59 10.84 -20.89
C LEU A 2 7.94 9.94 -19.82
N THR A 3 8.15 8.64 -19.89
CA THR A 3 7.62 7.68 -18.91
C THR A 3 8.22 7.86 -17.52
N GLU A 4 9.50 8.13 -17.39
CA GLU A 4 10.17 8.41 -16.12
C GLU A 4 9.62 9.69 -15.47
N ASN A 5 9.42 10.75 -16.24
CA ASN A 5 8.83 11.99 -15.71
C ASN A 5 7.39 11.78 -15.22
N ILE A 6 6.62 10.94 -15.92
CA ILE A 6 5.24 10.62 -15.50
C ILE A 6 5.26 9.82 -14.19
N THR A 7 6.14 8.83 -14.05
CA THR A 7 6.23 8.04 -12.81
C THR A 7 6.70 8.88 -11.63
N HIS A 8 7.69 9.75 -11.81
CA HIS A 8 8.12 10.67 -10.76
C HIS A 8 7.01 11.65 -10.34
N SER A 9 6.27 12.19 -11.31
CA SER A 9 5.12 13.05 -11.03
C SER A 9 4.03 12.32 -10.27
N PHE A 10 3.71 11.08 -10.66
CA PHE A 10 2.75 10.21 -9.96
C PHE A 10 3.13 10.00 -8.50
N VAL A 11 4.36 9.59 -8.23
CA VAL A 11 4.85 9.33 -6.87
C VAL A 11 4.81 10.60 -6.02
N THR A 12 5.27 11.72 -6.57
CA THR A 12 5.32 13.00 -5.85
C THR A 12 3.91 13.51 -5.51
N ILE A 13 3.00 13.50 -6.47
CA ILE A 13 1.62 13.95 -6.28
C ILE A 13 0.91 13.04 -5.29
N SER A 14 1.07 11.71 -5.42
CA SER A 14 0.47 10.74 -4.50
C SER A 14 0.97 10.94 -3.07
N GLY A 15 2.27 11.18 -2.88
CA GLY A 15 2.86 11.44 -1.58
C GLY A 15 2.33 12.72 -0.93
N LEU A 16 2.30 13.84 -1.66
CA LEU A 16 1.76 15.10 -1.16
C LEU A 16 0.27 15.00 -0.82
N PHE A 17 -0.50 14.33 -1.68
CA PHE A 17 -1.92 14.13 -1.47
C PHE A 17 -2.19 13.24 -0.25
N SER A 18 -1.40 12.17 -0.07
CA SER A 18 -1.44 11.30 1.10
C SER A 18 -1.18 12.07 2.39
N PHE A 19 -0.20 13.00 2.39
CA PHE A 19 0.10 13.83 3.55
C PHE A 19 -1.08 14.74 3.92
N ILE A 20 -1.69 15.39 2.93
CA ILE A 20 -2.88 16.24 3.16
C ILE A 20 -4.04 15.43 3.72
N ILE A 21 -4.35 14.27 3.12
CA ILE A 21 -5.42 13.38 3.59
C ILE A 21 -5.12 12.90 5.00
N PHE A 22 -3.86 12.54 5.29
CA PHE A 22 -3.46 12.12 6.64
C PHE A 22 -3.73 13.20 7.68
N LEU A 23 -3.39 14.46 7.41
CA LEU A 23 -3.66 15.57 8.32
C LEU A 23 -5.15 15.76 8.56
N LEU A 24 -5.97 15.70 7.50
CA LEU A 24 -7.42 15.81 7.62
C LEU A 24 -8.02 14.66 8.43
N LEU A 25 -7.66 13.42 8.12
CA LEU A 25 -8.14 12.23 8.81
C LEU A 25 -7.66 12.18 10.27
N SER A 26 -6.42 12.59 10.54
CA SER A 26 -5.87 12.66 11.89
C SER A 26 -6.65 13.65 12.76
N ASN A 27 -6.94 14.85 12.25
CA ASN A 27 -7.75 15.82 12.94
C ASN A 27 -9.17 15.31 13.20
N TYR A 28 -9.77 14.68 12.19
CA TYR A 28 -11.09 14.07 12.30
C TYR A 28 -11.11 12.93 13.33
N SER A 29 -10.13 12.03 13.26
CA SER A 29 -9.96 10.91 14.18
C SER A 29 -9.84 11.38 15.65
N ASN A 30 -9.04 12.40 15.89
CA ASN A 30 -8.86 12.97 17.23
C ASN A 30 -10.16 13.62 17.75
N ARG A 31 -10.90 14.30 16.87
CA ARG A 31 -12.14 14.97 17.25
C ARG A 31 -13.27 13.99 17.57
N TYR A 32 -13.43 12.95 16.78
CA TYR A 32 -14.51 11.97 16.91
C TYR A 32 -14.10 10.68 17.62
N LYS A 33 -12.84 10.56 18.05
CA LYS A 33 -12.28 9.39 18.73
C LYS A 33 -12.39 8.08 17.92
N PHE A 34 -12.36 8.21 16.59
CA PHE A 34 -12.43 7.09 15.64
C PHE A 34 -11.01 6.61 15.29
N PHE A 35 -10.80 5.31 15.12
CA PHE A 35 -9.51 4.70 14.76
C PHE A 35 -8.33 5.12 15.66
N LEU A 36 -8.56 5.30 16.96
CA LEU A 36 -7.52 5.58 17.93
C LEU A 36 -6.93 4.30 18.48
N ASP A 37 -5.59 4.21 18.49
CA ASP A 37 -4.89 3.19 19.25
C ASP A 37 -4.93 3.55 20.74
N LYS A 38 -5.58 2.67 21.52
CA LYS A 38 -5.69 2.78 22.99
C LYS A 38 -4.93 1.65 23.71
N ASP A 39 -4.20 0.83 22.98
CA ASP A 39 -3.51 -0.33 23.54
C ASP A 39 -2.13 0.06 24.10
N PHE A 40 -2.11 0.72 25.26
CA PHE A 40 -0.89 1.15 25.95
C PHE A 40 -0.09 0.00 26.58
N LYS A 41 -0.63 -1.25 26.61
CA LYS A 41 -0.01 -2.41 27.26
C LYS A 41 0.83 -3.28 26.33
N LYS A 42 0.89 -2.96 25.05
CA LYS A 42 1.73 -3.73 24.11
C LYS A 42 3.21 -3.42 24.32
N PRO A 43 4.11 -4.41 24.21
CA PRO A 43 5.56 -4.18 24.35
C PRO A 43 6.12 -3.13 23.38
N GLN A 44 5.40 -2.82 22.33
CA GLN A 44 5.74 -1.86 21.28
C GLN A 44 5.06 -0.48 21.45
N ALA A 45 4.28 -0.29 22.53
CA ALA A 45 3.59 0.97 22.78
C ALA A 45 4.55 1.96 23.48
N PHE A 46 5.18 2.84 22.68
CA PHE A 46 6.06 3.90 23.19
C PHE A 46 5.32 5.20 23.52
N HIS A 47 4.00 5.24 23.40
CA HIS A 47 3.21 6.45 23.59
C HIS A 47 2.21 6.30 24.74
N ASN A 48 2.12 7.34 25.53
CA ASN A 48 1.18 7.44 26.66
C ASN A 48 -0.16 8.10 26.25
N VAL A 49 -0.29 8.52 24.99
CA VAL A 49 -1.46 9.21 24.45
C VAL A 49 -2.01 8.41 23.28
N SER A 50 -3.35 8.33 23.17
CA SER A 50 -4.01 7.65 22.05
C SER A 50 -3.62 8.29 20.71
N THR A 51 -3.09 7.49 19.80
CA THR A 51 -2.65 7.93 18.46
C THR A 51 -3.60 7.45 17.37
N PRO A 52 -3.91 8.28 16.36
CA PRO A 52 -4.79 7.88 15.27
C PRO A 52 -4.10 6.89 14.32
N ARG A 53 -4.75 5.76 14.03
CA ARG A 53 -4.30 4.73 13.06
C ARG A 53 -4.86 5.01 11.67
N VAL A 54 -4.65 6.20 11.15
CA VAL A 54 -5.24 6.62 9.86
C VAL A 54 -4.23 6.71 8.72
N GLY A 55 -2.95 6.41 8.98
CA GLY A 55 -1.89 6.53 7.98
C GLY A 55 -2.11 5.63 6.77
N GLY A 56 -2.38 4.34 6.98
CA GLY A 56 -2.67 3.40 5.90
C GLY A 56 -3.90 3.79 5.08
N LEU A 57 -4.94 4.28 5.77
CA LEU A 57 -6.18 4.74 5.13
C LEU A 57 -5.93 5.98 4.26
N ALA A 58 -5.13 6.94 4.74
CA ALA A 58 -4.74 8.12 3.96
C ALA A 58 -3.95 7.73 2.72
N SER A 59 -3.00 6.79 2.85
CA SER A 59 -2.16 6.33 1.75
C SER A 59 -2.97 5.63 0.66
N ILE A 60 -3.89 4.73 1.02
CA ILE A 60 -4.68 4.02 0.02
C ILE A 60 -5.67 4.95 -0.70
N ILE A 61 -6.33 5.85 0.03
CA ILE A 61 -7.24 6.83 -0.60
C ILE A 61 -6.48 7.69 -1.60
N SER A 62 -5.31 8.21 -1.21
CA SER A 62 -4.46 9.00 -2.09
C SER A 62 -4.03 8.20 -3.32
N PHE A 63 -3.53 6.98 -3.11
CA PHE A 63 -3.12 6.10 -4.19
C PHE A 63 -4.25 5.84 -5.18
N LEU A 64 -5.45 5.52 -4.70
CA LEU A 64 -6.61 5.25 -5.55
C LEU A 64 -7.02 6.49 -6.36
N VAL A 65 -7.13 7.64 -5.71
CA VAL A 65 -7.53 8.89 -6.40
C VAL A 65 -6.52 9.25 -7.47
N VAL A 66 -5.22 9.25 -7.15
CA VAL A 66 -4.18 9.60 -8.09
C VAL A 66 -4.07 8.55 -9.21
N SER A 67 -4.14 7.25 -8.89
CA SER A 67 -4.11 6.18 -9.90
C SER A 67 -5.27 6.26 -10.88
N ILE A 68 -6.48 6.49 -10.39
CA ILE A 68 -7.67 6.64 -11.26
C ILE A 68 -7.51 7.88 -12.15
N THR A 69 -7.01 8.99 -11.60
CA THR A 69 -6.76 10.21 -12.37
C THR A 69 -5.72 9.97 -13.46
N PHE A 70 -4.61 9.32 -13.16
CA PHE A 70 -3.57 8.99 -14.13
C PHE A 70 -4.05 7.99 -15.19
N TYR A 71 -4.86 7.02 -14.80
CA TYR A 71 -5.48 6.08 -15.74
C TYR A 71 -6.29 6.82 -16.82
N TYR A 72 -7.12 7.79 -16.43
CA TYR A 72 -7.96 8.55 -17.37
C TYR A 72 -7.19 9.59 -18.20
N ILE A 73 -6.16 10.23 -17.62
CA ILE A 73 -5.43 11.30 -18.32
C ILE A 73 -4.34 10.75 -19.24
N PHE A 74 -3.65 9.69 -18.81
CA PHE A 74 -2.45 9.18 -19.49
C PHE A 74 -2.65 7.79 -20.10
N GLU A 75 -3.86 7.21 -20.02
CA GLU A 75 -4.19 5.88 -20.51
C GLU A 75 -3.21 4.80 -20.01
N THR A 76 -2.73 4.96 -18.76
CA THR A 76 -1.70 4.09 -18.17
C THR A 76 -2.30 2.75 -17.72
N LYS A 77 -1.57 1.65 -17.92
CA LYS A 77 -1.96 0.32 -17.43
C LYS A 77 -1.68 0.20 -15.92
N ILE A 78 -2.54 0.78 -15.09
CA ILE A 78 -2.39 0.81 -13.62
C ILE A 78 -3.46 -0.05 -12.93
N LEU A 79 -4.43 -0.57 -13.66
CA LEU A 79 -5.61 -1.23 -13.08
C LEU A 79 -5.24 -2.46 -12.26
N GLU A 80 -4.27 -3.26 -12.70
CA GLU A 80 -3.75 -4.42 -11.98
C GLU A 80 -3.19 -4.00 -10.61
N TYR A 81 -2.39 -2.95 -10.57
CA TYR A 81 -1.79 -2.44 -9.33
C TYR A 81 -2.83 -1.86 -8.37
N ILE A 82 -3.90 -1.23 -8.90
CA ILE A 82 -5.03 -0.75 -8.09
C ILE A 82 -5.70 -1.93 -7.39
N ILE A 83 -5.98 -3.01 -8.11
CA ILE A 83 -6.63 -4.21 -7.57
C ILE A 83 -5.77 -4.84 -6.49
N ILE A 84 -4.49 -5.09 -6.77
CA ILE A 84 -3.55 -5.73 -5.83
C ILE A 84 -3.43 -4.89 -4.56
N SER A 85 -3.17 -3.59 -4.70
CA SER A 85 -3.00 -2.68 -3.57
C SER A 85 -4.25 -2.61 -2.70
N THR A 86 -5.43 -2.59 -3.32
CA THR A 86 -6.71 -2.57 -2.60
C THR A 86 -6.92 -3.86 -1.81
N LEU A 87 -6.64 -5.02 -2.39
CA LEU A 87 -6.76 -6.32 -1.71
C LEU A 87 -5.80 -6.40 -0.52
N LEU A 88 -4.54 -6.02 -0.69
CA LEU A 88 -3.55 -6.02 0.38
C LEU A 88 -3.93 -5.03 1.48
N PHE A 89 -4.45 -3.85 1.11
CA PHE A 89 -4.93 -2.86 2.08
C PHE A 89 -6.10 -3.39 2.90
N ILE A 90 -7.12 -3.99 2.26
CA ILE A 90 -8.28 -4.56 2.96
C ILE A 90 -7.82 -5.58 4.00
N LEU A 91 -6.87 -6.42 3.65
CA LEU A 91 -6.35 -7.45 4.55
C LEU A 91 -5.59 -6.84 5.75
N GLY A 92 -4.81 -5.77 5.54
CA GLY A 92 -4.17 -5.02 6.61
C GLY A 92 -5.18 -4.26 7.48
N PHE A 93 -6.20 -3.67 6.84
CA PHE A 93 -7.23 -2.88 7.52
C PHE A 93 -8.15 -3.72 8.41
N ILE A 94 -8.41 -4.98 8.04
CA ILE A 94 -9.14 -5.94 8.87
C ILE A 94 -8.47 -6.12 10.25
N ASP A 95 -7.14 -6.15 10.28
CA ASP A 95 -6.38 -6.24 11.54
C ASP A 95 -6.53 -4.97 12.39
N ASP A 96 -6.56 -3.80 11.75
CA ASP A 96 -6.76 -2.51 12.44
C ASP A 96 -8.16 -2.37 13.06
N ILE A 97 -9.18 -3.03 12.50
CA ILE A 97 -10.55 -3.10 13.05
C ILE A 97 -10.66 -4.13 14.19
N LYS A 98 -9.56 -4.71 14.66
CA LYS A 98 -9.50 -5.68 15.77
C LYS A 98 -10.11 -7.05 15.46
N ILE A 99 -10.22 -7.42 14.21
CA ILE A 99 -10.45 -8.81 13.82
C ILE A 99 -9.10 -9.52 13.91
N LEU A 100 -8.86 -10.21 15.02
CA LEU A 100 -7.59 -10.86 15.35
C LEU A 100 -7.30 -12.01 14.38
N ILE A 101 -6.57 -11.72 13.32
CA ILE A 101 -6.01 -12.73 12.42
C ILE A 101 -4.60 -13.09 12.92
N LYS A 102 -4.29 -14.38 13.00
CA LYS A 102 -2.93 -14.82 13.38
C LYS A 102 -1.92 -14.22 12.40
N PRO A 103 -0.80 -13.61 12.87
CA PRO A 103 0.18 -12.97 12.00
C PRO A 103 0.72 -13.87 10.88
N SER A 104 0.95 -15.16 11.18
CA SER A 104 1.38 -16.16 10.20
C SER A 104 0.35 -16.36 9.07
N LEU A 105 -0.93 -16.44 9.42
CA LEU A 105 -2.00 -16.61 8.44
C LEU A 105 -2.12 -15.37 7.54
N ARG A 106 -1.99 -14.17 8.11
CA ARG A 106 -1.99 -12.92 7.35
C ARG A 106 -0.85 -12.87 6.34
N LEU A 107 0.36 -13.26 6.76
CA LEU A 107 1.52 -13.31 5.88
C LEU A 107 1.33 -14.29 4.73
N ILE A 108 0.78 -15.49 5.00
CA ILE A 108 0.48 -16.50 3.98
C ILE A 108 -0.54 -15.95 2.97
N ILE A 109 -1.62 -15.32 3.45
CA ILE A 109 -2.66 -14.77 2.56
C ILE A 109 -2.08 -13.64 1.70
N MET A 110 -1.31 -12.70 2.29
CA MET A 110 -0.66 -11.62 1.54
C MET A 110 0.28 -12.15 0.46
N SER A 111 1.14 -13.12 0.80
CA SER A 111 2.04 -13.77 -0.16
C SER A 111 1.27 -14.48 -1.28
N SER A 112 0.17 -15.16 -0.93
CA SER A 112 -0.67 -15.85 -1.92
C SER A 112 -1.35 -14.85 -2.88
N ILE A 113 -1.83 -13.71 -2.38
CA ILE A 113 -2.42 -12.65 -3.22
C ILE A 113 -1.37 -12.13 -4.21
N ILE A 114 -0.14 -11.85 -3.73
CA ILE A 114 0.94 -11.34 -4.58
C ILE A 114 1.31 -12.38 -5.65
N LEU A 115 1.55 -13.63 -5.26
CA LEU A 115 1.92 -14.70 -6.20
C LEU A 115 0.83 -14.94 -7.24
N PHE A 116 -0.43 -15.02 -6.82
CA PHE A 116 -1.56 -15.19 -7.73
C PHE A 116 -1.66 -14.01 -8.70
N SER A 117 -1.46 -12.78 -8.22
CA SER A 117 -1.53 -11.58 -9.04
C SER A 117 -0.40 -11.52 -10.07
N LEU A 118 0.82 -11.90 -9.71
CA LEU A 118 1.95 -11.97 -10.65
C LEU A 118 1.65 -12.92 -11.81
N ILE A 119 1.09 -14.11 -11.51
CA ILE A 119 0.75 -15.12 -12.50
C ILE A 119 -0.43 -14.67 -13.36
N TYR A 120 -1.50 -14.17 -12.73
CA TYR A 120 -2.74 -13.82 -13.42
C TYR A 120 -2.60 -12.61 -14.35
N PHE A 121 -1.89 -11.59 -13.92
CA PHE A 121 -1.67 -10.36 -14.69
C PHE A 121 -0.41 -10.40 -15.55
N ASN A 122 0.34 -11.50 -15.54
CA ASN A 122 1.62 -11.63 -16.25
C ASN A 122 2.55 -10.43 -15.97
N ILE A 123 2.70 -10.08 -14.67
CA ILE A 123 3.55 -8.98 -14.25
C ILE A 123 4.99 -9.46 -14.26
N GLU A 124 5.79 -8.98 -15.22
CA GLU A 124 7.21 -9.26 -15.31
C GLU A 124 8.00 -8.37 -14.37
N ILE A 125 8.84 -8.99 -13.53
CA ILE A 125 9.78 -8.27 -12.66
C ILE A 125 11.13 -8.25 -13.39
N SER A 126 11.40 -7.15 -14.12
CA SER A 126 12.61 -6.99 -14.91
C SER A 126 13.81 -6.51 -14.10
N ASP A 127 13.59 -5.83 -12.98
CA ASP A 127 14.65 -5.30 -12.12
C ASP A 127 14.22 -5.32 -10.65
N ALA A 128 15.00 -6.03 -9.82
CA ALA A 128 14.81 -6.11 -8.37
C ALA A 128 15.60 -5.04 -7.59
N GLY A 129 16.34 -4.15 -8.28
CA GLY A 129 17.17 -3.11 -7.66
C GLY A 129 18.43 -3.62 -6.97
N PHE A 130 18.68 -4.93 -6.96
CA PHE A 130 19.88 -5.56 -6.41
C PHE A 130 20.55 -6.42 -7.46
N TRP A 131 21.84 -6.16 -7.75
CA TRP A 131 22.61 -6.85 -8.79
C TRP A 131 22.64 -8.39 -8.66
N PHE A 132 22.63 -8.92 -7.45
CA PHE A 132 22.64 -10.36 -7.20
C PHE A 132 21.26 -11.00 -7.46
N LEU A 133 20.16 -10.28 -7.27
CA LEU A 133 18.81 -10.74 -7.59
C LEU A 133 18.54 -10.63 -9.09
N ASN A 134 19.00 -9.58 -9.75
CA ASN A 134 18.87 -9.43 -11.20
C ASN A 134 19.56 -10.57 -11.94
N ARG A 135 20.74 -11.01 -11.47
CA ARG A 135 21.41 -12.18 -12.02
C ARG A 135 20.63 -13.49 -11.88
N TRP A 136 19.74 -13.57 -10.87
CA TRP A 136 18.83 -14.71 -10.71
C TRP A 136 17.61 -14.59 -11.62
N LEU A 137 17.11 -13.39 -11.85
CA LEU A 137 16.01 -13.10 -12.77
C LEU A 137 16.41 -13.32 -14.23
N ASP A 138 17.66 -13.00 -14.60
CA ASP A 138 18.21 -13.24 -15.95
C ASP A 138 18.41 -14.73 -16.25
N ASN A 139 18.53 -15.59 -15.26
CA ASN A 139 18.60 -17.05 -15.39
C ASN A 139 17.20 -17.67 -15.50
N SER A 140 16.52 -17.43 -16.60
CA SER A 140 15.50 -18.24 -17.30
C SER A 140 14.52 -19.15 -16.53
N VAL A 141 14.15 -18.84 -15.28
CA VAL A 141 13.09 -19.59 -14.58
C VAL A 141 11.78 -18.80 -14.55
N PHE A 142 11.79 -17.51 -14.92
CA PHE A 142 10.65 -16.60 -14.90
C PHE A 142 10.36 -15.93 -16.26
N ASN A 143 10.94 -16.41 -17.35
CA ASN A 143 10.59 -16.03 -18.71
C ASN A 143 9.76 -17.10 -19.39
#